data_9ac21cdd4defdc0cd9493dac1e71acfa
#
_entry.id   9ac21cdd4defdc0cd9493dac1e71acfa
#
_cell.length_a   1.000
_cell.length_b   1.000
_cell.length_c   1.000
_cell.angle_alpha   90.00
_cell.angle_beta   90.00
_cell.angle_gamma   90.00
#
_symmetry.space_group_name_H-M   'P 1'
#
loop_
_entity.id
_entity.type
_entity.pdbx_description
1 polymer ?
#
loop_
_entity_poly.entity_id
_entity_poly.type
_entity_poly.pdbx_seq_one_letter_code
_entity_poly.pdbx_strand_id
1 'polypeptide(L)'
;VYISVVDRDRNAVSFINSTYYSFGSGVVGPKTGVVLQNRGSSFRLDPKHPNAIAPGKRPMHTIMPGMMTRNGRAMMPFGVMGGGYQPFGHVHLVTNMIDFGMDPQQAIDAALVFYNHDVVEAERSVHSDAVEGLRRRGHRVVEPDHPLGGGQAVLIDWEKGTLTGASDPRKDGLALGF
;
A
#
# COMPACT_ATOMS: atom_id res chain seq x y z
N VAL A 1 -7.72 -1.72 5.35
CA VAL A 1 -6.58 -2.32 6.10
C VAL A 1 -5.84 -3.32 5.24
N TYR A 2 -4.56 -3.49 5.51
CA TYR A 2 -3.72 -4.55 4.97
C TYR A 2 -3.26 -5.46 6.11
N ILE A 3 -3.24 -6.76 5.86
CA ILE A 3 -2.81 -7.77 6.82
C ILE A 3 -1.87 -8.74 6.10
N SER A 4 -0.69 -8.98 6.68
CA SER A 4 0.20 -10.07 6.29
C SER A 4 0.26 -11.12 7.40
N VAL A 5 0.17 -12.39 7.03
CA VAL A 5 0.26 -13.50 7.97
C VAL A 5 1.20 -14.56 7.41
N VAL A 6 2.08 -15.07 8.27
CA VAL A 6 2.91 -16.23 7.96
C VAL A 6 2.79 -17.19 9.12
N ASP A 7 2.33 -18.43 8.85
CA ASP A 7 2.20 -19.46 9.85
C ASP A 7 3.51 -20.25 10.09
N ARG A 8 3.50 -21.19 11.03
CA ARG A 8 4.65 -22.05 11.34
C ARG A 8 5.11 -22.91 10.17
N ASP A 9 4.20 -23.26 9.27
CA ASP A 9 4.48 -24.07 8.08
C ASP A 9 4.92 -23.20 6.89
N ARG A 10 5.05 -21.87 7.12
CA ARG A 10 5.43 -20.83 6.13
C ARG A 10 4.37 -20.65 5.03
N ASN A 11 3.11 -21.00 5.29
CA ASN A 11 2.03 -20.51 4.46
C ASN A 11 1.93 -19.01 4.65
N ALA A 12 1.95 -18.27 3.55
CA ALA A 12 2.00 -16.82 3.56
C ALA A 12 0.73 -16.22 2.94
N VAL A 13 0.10 -15.31 3.65
CA VAL A 13 -1.10 -14.58 3.20
C VAL A 13 -0.80 -13.10 3.11
N SER A 14 -1.13 -12.51 1.98
CA SER A 14 -1.15 -11.08 1.72
C SER A 14 -2.60 -10.66 1.47
N PHE A 15 -3.20 -9.90 2.38
CA PHE A 15 -4.64 -9.66 2.39
C PHE A 15 -4.98 -8.18 2.55
N ILE A 16 -5.83 -7.66 1.68
CA ILE A 16 -6.41 -6.33 1.81
C ILE A 16 -7.92 -6.43 1.96
N ASN A 17 -8.47 -5.71 2.93
CA ASN A 17 -9.89 -5.51 3.11
C ASN A 17 -10.20 -4.02 3.11
N SER A 18 -11.08 -3.58 2.21
CA SER A 18 -11.42 -2.17 2.03
C SER A 18 -12.81 -2.00 1.46
N THR A 19 -13.50 -0.99 1.94
CA THR A 19 -14.78 -0.54 1.38
C THR A 19 -14.62 0.47 0.24
N TYR A 20 -13.38 0.82 -0.11
CA TYR A 20 -12.92 1.87 -1.02
C TYR A 20 -12.92 3.23 -0.33
N TYR A 21 -14.01 3.99 -0.29
CA TYR A 21 -14.09 5.17 0.58
C TYR A 21 -14.46 4.77 2.02
N SER A 22 -14.19 5.67 2.96
CA SER A 22 -14.62 5.51 4.36
C SER A 22 -16.12 5.27 4.40
N PHE A 23 -16.56 4.27 5.17
CA PHE A 23 -17.96 3.80 5.22
C PHE A 23 -18.54 3.26 3.89
N GLY A 24 -17.73 3.10 2.84
CA GLY A 24 -18.14 2.51 1.55
C GLY A 24 -19.35 3.21 0.95
N SER A 25 -20.40 2.43 0.63
CA SER A 25 -21.67 2.93 0.08
C SER A 25 -22.61 3.55 1.12
N GLY A 26 -22.29 3.44 2.41
CA GLY A 26 -23.23 3.76 3.49
C GLY A 26 -24.38 2.74 3.67
N VAL A 27 -24.42 1.72 2.83
CA VAL A 27 -25.42 0.65 2.92
C VAL A 27 -24.89 -0.51 3.74
N VAL A 28 -25.67 -0.96 4.71
CA VAL A 28 -25.33 -2.08 5.61
C VAL A 28 -26.26 -3.25 5.31
N GLY A 29 -25.70 -4.44 5.15
CA GLY A 29 -26.46 -5.67 5.01
C GLY A 29 -27.26 -5.97 6.28
N PRO A 30 -28.61 -5.98 6.25
CA PRO A 30 -29.43 -5.97 7.47
C PRO A 30 -29.28 -7.24 8.32
N LYS A 31 -28.88 -8.35 7.72
CA LYS A 31 -28.69 -9.63 8.42
C LYS A 31 -27.25 -9.90 8.83
N THR A 32 -26.28 -9.21 8.23
CA THR A 32 -24.85 -9.51 8.39
C THR A 32 -24.09 -8.40 9.10
N GLY A 33 -24.63 -7.16 9.13
CA GLY A 33 -23.91 -5.99 9.61
C GLY A 33 -22.76 -5.54 8.67
N VAL A 34 -22.59 -6.16 7.51
CA VAL A 34 -21.52 -5.84 6.57
C VAL A 34 -21.81 -4.54 5.83
N VAL A 35 -20.89 -3.60 5.92
CA VAL A 35 -20.92 -2.36 5.12
C VAL A 35 -20.49 -2.69 3.69
N LEU A 36 -21.33 -2.33 2.73
CA LEU A 36 -21.06 -2.59 1.32
C LEU A 36 -20.06 -1.59 0.74
N GLN A 37 -19.11 -2.08 -0.02
CA GLN A 37 -18.10 -1.27 -0.69
C GLN A 37 -18.73 -0.40 -1.81
N ASN A 38 -18.05 0.69 -2.19
CA ASN A 38 -18.53 1.63 -3.23
C ASN A 38 -17.59 1.80 -4.43
N ARG A 39 -16.81 0.76 -4.80
CA ARG A 39 -15.89 0.84 -5.96
C ARG A 39 -16.56 1.14 -7.29
N GLY A 40 -17.87 0.90 -7.39
CA GLY A 40 -18.66 1.30 -8.55
C GLY A 40 -18.60 2.79 -8.87
N SER A 41 -18.29 3.65 -7.89
CA SER A 41 -18.08 5.09 -8.10
C SER A 41 -16.89 5.42 -9.03
N SER A 42 -16.00 4.46 -9.26
CA SER A 42 -14.85 4.62 -10.16
C SER A 42 -15.22 4.47 -11.65
N PHE A 43 -16.39 3.92 -11.98
CA PHE A 43 -16.84 3.83 -13.37
C PHE A 43 -16.91 5.21 -14.04
N ARG A 44 -16.69 5.21 -15.35
CA ARG A 44 -16.78 6.40 -16.20
C ARG A 44 -18.03 6.34 -17.06
N LEU A 45 -18.60 7.51 -17.37
CA LEU A 45 -19.77 7.62 -18.23
C LEU A 45 -19.42 7.71 -19.71
N ASP A 46 -18.18 8.06 -20.05
CA ASP A 46 -17.68 8.03 -21.43
C ASP A 46 -17.65 6.58 -21.94
N PRO A 47 -18.45 6.20 -22.94
CA PRO A 47 -18.51 4.83 -23.45
C PRO A 47 -17.20 4.34 -24.09
N LYS A 48 -16.29 5.26 -24.46
CA LYS A 48 -14.98 4.92 -25.03
C LYS A 48 -13.93 4.65 -23.95
N HIS A 49 -14.21 5.01 -22.71
CA HIS A 49 -13.26 4.81 -21.63
C HIS A 49 -13.14 3.32 -21.26
N PRO A 50 -11.93 2.75 -21.03
CA PRO A 50 -11.76 1.35 -20.63
C PRO A 50 -12.57 0.95 -19.40
N ASN A 51 -12.79 1.88 -18.46
CA ASN A 51 -13.60 1.68 -17.26
C ASN A 51 -15.04 2.27 -17.40
N ALA A 52 -15.59 2.32 -18.63
CA ALA A 52 -17.00 2.73 -18.83
C ALA A 52 -17.94 1.75 -18.12
N ILE A 53 -19.02 2.27 -17.55
CA ILE A 53 -20.05 1.45 -16.92
C ILE A 53 -20.74 0.56 -17.96
N ALA A 54 -20.92 -0.72 -17.64
CA ALA A 54 -21.63 -1.67 -18.48
C ALA A 54 -22.23 -2.80 -17.63
N PRO A 55 -23.29 -3.48 -18.10
CA PRO A 55 -23.84 -4.64 -17.43
C PRO A 55 -22.82 -5.75 -17.20
N GLY A 56 -22.79 -6.34 -16.01
CA GLY A 56 -21.89 -7.44 -15.66
C GLY A 56 -20.40 -7.07 -15.53
N LYS A 57 -20.03 -5.81 -15.74
CA LYS A 57 -18.65 -5.34 -15.67
C LYS A 57 -18.20 -5.07 -14.23
N ARG A 58 -16.99 -5.53 -13.90
CA ARG A 58 -16.35 -5.18 -12.63
C ARG A 58 -15.76 -3.77 -12.69
N PRO A 59 -15.86 -2.98 -11.62
CA PRO A 59 -15.15 -1.71 -11.53
C PRO A 59 -13.62 -1.93 -11.51
N MET A 60 -12.87 -0.86 -11.76
CA MET A 60 -11.42 -0.88 -11.64
C MET A 60 -11.01 -1.41 -10.26
N HIS A 61 -10.06 -2.34 -10.25
CA HIS A 61 -9.51 -2.89 -9.02
C HIS A 61 -8.66 -1.85 -8.30
N THR A 62 -8.87 -1.69 -6.98
CA THR A 62 -8.25 -0.60 -6.19
C THR A 62 -7.43 -1.09 -5.00
N ILE A 63 -7.25 -2.40 -4.87
CA ILE A 63 -6.49 -3.01 -3.76
C ILE A 63 -5.35 -3.86 -4.34
N MET A 64 -4.18 -3.80 -3.69
CA MET A 64 -2.92 -4.33 -4.21
C MET A 64 -2.16 -5.10 -3.13
N PRO A 65 -2.61 -6.32 -2.75
CA PRO A 65 -1.81 -7.18 -1.89
C PRO A 65 -0.57 -7.67 -2.66
N GLY A 66 0.61 -7.45 -2.10
CA GLY A 66 1.90 -7.84 -2.70
C GLY A 66 2.44 -9.15 -2.14
N MET A 67 3.16 -9.90 -2.97
CA MET A 67 3.89 -11.08 -2.57
C MET A 67 5.23 -11.12 -3.29
N MET A 68 6.32 -11.07 -2.53
CA MET A 68 7.65 -11.31 -3.08
C MET A 68 7.94 -12.81 -3.05
N THR A 69 8.44 -13.35 -4.15
CA THR A 69 8.80 -14.77 -4.26
C THR A 69 10.20 -14.94 -4.83
N ARG A 70 10.87 -16.03 -4.45
CA ARG A 70 12.15 -16.45 -5.03
C ARG A 70 12.16 -17.97 -5.20
N ASN A 71 12.48 -18.43 -6.40
CA ASN A 71 12.55 -19.87 -6.72
C ASN A 71 11.26 -20.66 -6.32
N GLY A 72 10.10 -20.06 -6.56
CA GLY A 72 8.80 -20.66 -6.25
C GLY A 72 8.39 -20.64 -4.77
N ARG A 73 9.20 -20.04 -3.89
CA ARG A 73 8.87 -19.88 -2.47
C ARG A 73 8.47 -18.46 -2.13
N ALA A 74 7.50 -18.30 -1.23
CA ALA A 74 7.17 -17.01 -0.65
C ALA A 74 8.34 -16.47 0.16
N MET A 75 8.73 -15.22 -0.10
CA MET A 75 9.76 -14.53 0.66
C MET A 75 9.15 -13.46 1.57
N MET A 76 8.13 -12.77 1.09
CA MET A 76 7.53 -11.69 1.87
C MET A 76 6.13 -11.36 1.36
N PRO A 77 5.06 -11.65 2.11
CA PRO A 77 3.78 -10.96 1.96
C PRO A 77 3.95 -9.51 2.43
N PHE A 78 3.51 -8.56 1.62
CA PHE A 78 3.58 -7.14 1.95
C PHE A 78 2.46 -6.35 1.29
N GLY A 79 2.18 -5.17 1.80
CA GLY A 79 1.26 -4.25 1.17
C GLY A 79 1.34 -2.87 1.79
N VAL A 80 0.93 -1.89 0.99
CA VAL A 80 0.89 -0.49 1.39
C VAL A 80 -0.51 0.04 1.14
N MET A 81 -1.12 0.64 2.16
CA MET A 81 -2.38 1.37 2.05
C MET A 81 -2.15 2.78 1.48
N GLY A 82 -3.21 3.53 1.22
CA GLY A 82 -3.11 4.95 0.83
C GLY A 82 -3.72 5.28 -0.53
N GLY A 83 -4.75 4.55 -0.97
CA GLY A 83 -5.46 4.86 -2.22
C GLY A 83 -4.53 4.88 -3.43
N GLY A 84 -4.40 6.03 -4.11
CA GLY A 84 -3.51 6.21 -5.27
C GLY A 84 -2.02 6.08 -4.97
N TYR A 85 -1.63 6.17 -3.70
CA TYR A 85 -0.24 5.97 -3.26
C TYR A 85 0.21 4.49 -3.33
N GLN A 86 -0.71 3.52 -3.28
CA GLN A 86 -0.37 2.10 -3.20
C GLN A 86 0.70 1.64 -4.20
N PRO A 87 0.61 1.92 -5.52
CA PRO A 87 1.64 1.52 -6.48
C PRO A 87 3.03 2.10 -6.15
N PHE A 88 3.06 3.38 -5.79
CA PHE A 88 4.30 4.08 -5.43
C PHE A 88 4.91 3.49 -4.16
N GLY A 89 4.09 3.27 -3.14
CA GLY A 89 4.52 2.70 -1.87
C GLY A 89 5.06 1.28 -2.01
N HIS A 90 4.47 0.44 -2.88
CA HIS A 90 5.00 -0.89 -3.19
C HIS A 90 6.38 -0.80 -3.83
N VAL A 91 6.54 0.04 -4.86
CA VAL A 91 7.84 0.25 -5.52
C VAL A 91 8.86 0.77 -4.53
N HIS A 92 8.50 1.78 -3.72
CA HIS A 92 9.35 2.38 -2.72
C HIS A 92 9.88 1.33 -1.73
N LEU A 93 8.99 0.53 -1.13
CA LEU A 93 9.35 -0.52 -0.18
C LEU A 93 10.29 -1.55 -0.80
N VAL A 94 9.95 -2.06 -1.99
CA VAL A 94 10.75 -3.09 -2.66
C VAL A 94 12.13 -2.55 -3.09
N THR A 95 12.17 -1.32 -3.65
CA THR A 95 13.42 -0.65 -4.05
C THR A 95 14.33 -0.41 -2.84
N ASN A 96 13.77 0.09 -1.73
CA ASN A 96 14.54 0.30 -0.50
C ASN A 96 15.20 -0.98 0.02
N MET A 97 14.48 -2.10 -0.07
CA MET A 97 15.04 -3.39 0.35
C MET A 97 16.08 -3.94 -0.64
N ILE A 98 15.79 -3.90 -1.94
CA ILE A 98 16.61 -4.59 -2.95
C ILE A 98 17.81 -3.74 -3.36
N ASP A 99 17.61 -2.46 -3.63
CA ASP A 99 18.64 -1.59 -4.20
C ASP A 99 19.46 -0.89 -3.11
N PHE A 100 18.84 -0.61 -1.94
CA PHE A 100 19.49 0.07 -0.83
C PHE A 100 19.80 -0.84 0.37
N GLY A 101 19.41 -2.11 0.33
CA GLY A 101 19.75 -3.12 1.34
C GLY A 101 19.10 -2.88 2.70
N MET A 102 18.02 -2.12 2.75
CA MET A 102 17.28 -1.87 3.99
C MET A 102 16.54 -3.12 4.46
N ASP A 103 16.45 -3.31 5.78
CA ASP A 103 15.52 -4.29 6.33
C ASP A 103 14.04 -3.84 6.13
N PRO A 104 13.04 -4.72 6.32
CA PRO A 104 11.64 -4.36 6.07
C PRO A 104 11.14 -3.17 6.88
N GLN A 105 11.58 -3.03 8.14
CA GLN A 105 11.16 -1.90 8.98
C GLN A 105 11.80 -0.59 8.53
N GLN A 106 13.11 -0.61 8.25
CA GLN A 106 13.81 0.55 7.69
C GLN A 106 13.20 1.01 6.37
N ALA A 107 12.83 0.05 5.50
CA ALA A 107 12.21 0.34 4.21
C ALA A 107 10.81 0.98 4.35
N ILE A 108 10.05 0.57 5.37
CA ILE A 108 8.73 1.14 5.69
C ILE A 108 8.88 2.52 6.36
N ASP A 109 9.84 2.69 7.26
CA ASP A 109 10.08 3.94 7.99
C ASP A 109 10.65 5.06 7.11
N ALA A 110 11.24 4.71 5.99
CA ALA A 110 11.85 5.67 5.07
C ALA A 110 10.86 6.77 4.66
N ALA A 111 11.39 7.99 4.50
CA ALA A 111 10.61 9.16 4.14
C ALA A 111 9.87 8.99 2.81
N LEU A 112 8.60 9.34 2.76
CA LEU A 112 7.75 9.11 1.62
C LEU A 112 7.60 10.35 0.75
N VAL A 113 7.56 10.12 -0.57
CA VAL A 113 7.27 11.12 -1.59
C VAL A 113 6.20 10.57 -2.53
N PHE A 114 5.22 11.40 -2.87
CA PHE A 114 4.12 11.01 -3.74
C PHE A 114 3.79 12.11 -4.74
N TYR A 115 3.77 11.79 -6.03
CA TYR A 115 3.25 12.68 -7.05
C TYR A 115 1.73 12.54 -7.15
N ASN A 116 1.02 13.54 -6.68
CA ASN A 116 -0.43 13.56 -6.56
C ASN A 116 -1.02 14.80 -7.24
N HIS A 117 -1.73 14.63 -8.36
CA HIS A 117 -2.40 15.71 -9.07
C HIS A 117 -1.57 17.01 -9.19
N ASP A 118 -0.52 16.99 -9.99
CA ASP A 118 0.35 18.16 -10.28
C ASP A 118 1.17 18.71 -9.10
N VAL A 119 1.14 18.07 -7.93
CA VAL A 119 2.00 18.37 -6.80
C VAL A 119 2.82 17.16 -6.39
N VAL A 120 3.99 17.41 -5.82
CA VAL A 120 4.78 16.40 -5.13
C VAL A 120 4.56 16.59 -3.63
N GLU A 121 3.86 15.66 -3.03
CA GLU A 121 3.76 15.56 -1.58
C GLU A 121 5.03 14.92 -1.05
N ALA A 122 5.75 15.60 -0.18
CA ALA A 122 6.97 15.10 0.44
C ALA A 122 6.86 15.24 1.96
N GLU A 123 7.04 14.14 2.68
CA GLU A 123 7.04 14.17 4.13
C GLU A 123 8.16 15.07 4.67
N ARG A 124 7.97 15.63 5.86
CA ARG A 124 8.94 16.51 6.51
C ARG A 124 10.32 15.87 6.71
N SER A 125 10.35 14.54 6.81
CA SER A 125 11.57 13.75 6.96
C SER A 125 12.38 13.57 5.66
N VAL A 126 11.83 13.99 4.50
CA VAL A 126 12.58 14.01 3.23
C VAL A 126 13.69 15.06 3.31
N HIS A 127 14.93 14.66 2.95
CA HIS A 127 16.08 15.54 3.03
C HIS A 127 15.86 16.83 2.21
N SER A 128 16.24 17.99 2.79
CA SER A 128 16.01 19.29 2.18
C SER A 128 16.60 19.42 0.77
N ASP A 129 17.79 18.87 0.52
CA ASP A 129 18.41 18.92 -0.80
C ASP A 129 17.60 18.16 -1.87
N ALA A 130 16.92 17.08 -1.48
CA ALA A 130 16.03 16.35 -2.38
C ALA A 130 14.80 17.21 -2.72
N VAL A 131 14.20 17.85 -1.71
CA VAL A 131 13.07 18.76 -1.88
C VAL A 131 13.46 19.92 -2.81
N GLU A 132 14.60 20.57 -2.55
CA GLU A 132 15.10 21.64 -3.40
C GLU A 132 15.48 21.17 -4.80
N GLY A 133 16.01 19.96 -4.92
CA GLY A 133 16.27 19.33 -6.22
C GLY A 133 15.01 19.12 -7.05
N LEU A 134 13.90 18.72 -6.42
CA LEU A 134 12.59 18.60 -7.07
C LEU A 134 12.06 19.99 -7.50
N ARG A 135 12.14 21.00 -6.64
CA ARG A 135 11.72 22.38 -6.95
C ARG A 135 12.49 22.97 -8.13
N ARG A 136 13.82 22.79 -8.18
CA ARG A 136 14.65 23.23 -9.31
C ARG A 136 14.29 22.55 -10.63
N ARG A 137 13.68 21.37 -10.60
CA ARG A 137 13.15 20.66 -11.77
C ARG A 137 11.73 21.08 -12.14
N GLY A 138 11.16 22.08 -11.47
CA GLY A 138 9.85 22.63 -11.76
C GLY A 138 8.70 21.95 -11.01
N HIS A 139 8.96 21.05 -10.07
CA HIS A 139 7.91 20.45 -9.27
C HIS A 139 7.43 21.40 -8.18
N ARG A 140 6.11 21.50 -8.01
CA ARG A 140 5.51 22.11 -6.83
C ARG A 140 5.56 21.07 -5.70
N VAL A 141 6.42 21.31 -4.70
CA VAL A 141 6.57 20.41 -3.55
C VAL A 141 5.84 20.97 -2.35
N VAL A 142 4.98 20.17 -1.76
CA VAL A 142 4.19 20.47 -0.55
C VAL A 142 4.38 19.39 0.52
N GLU A 143 4.18 19.75 1.79
CA GLU A 143 4.06 18.75 2.86
C GLU A 143 2.63 18.20 2.85
N PRO A 144 2.42 16.87 2.97
CA PRO A 144 1.08 16.30 3.01
C PRO A 144 0.36 16.66 4.33
N ASP A 145 -0.94 16.93 4.24
CA ASP A 145 -1.79 17.26 5.40
C ASP A 145 -2.05 16.04 6.31
N HIS A 146 -1.80 14.84 5.82
CA HIS A 146 -2.01 13.59 6.53
C HIS A 146 -0.92 12.56 6.14
N PRO A 147 -0.64 11.58 7.00
CA PRO A 147 0.39 10.58 6.71
C PRO A 147 0.12 9.81 5.43
N LEU A 148 1.11 9.73 4.55
CA LEU A 148 1.08 8.92 3.34
C LEU A 148 1.15 7.43 3.69
N GLY A 149 0.68 6.58 2.78
CA GLY A 149 0.89 5.14 2.83
C GLY A 149 0.30 4.44 4.04
N GLY A 150 1.03 3.48 4.54
CA GLY A 150 0.71 2.55 5.62
C GLY A 150 1.16 1.15 5.25
N GLY A 151 2.47 0.86 5.39
CA GLY A 151 3.09 -0.41 4.99
C GLY A 151 3.03 -1.47 6.08
N GLN A 152 2.88 -2.73 5.69
CA GLN A 152 3.01 -3.90 6.54
C GLN A 152 3.72 -5.01 5.76
N ALA A 153 4.59 -5.75 6.40
CA ALA A 153 5.31 -6.85 5.77
C ALA A 153 5.70 -7.95 6.79
N VAL A 154 5.88 -9.18 6.30
CA VAL A 154 6.54 -10.24 7.05
C VAL A 154 7.58 -10.90 6.15
N LEU A 155 8.85 -10.66 6.42
CA LEU A 155 9.96 -11.29 5.72
C LEU A 155 10.21 -12.70 6.27
N ILE A 156 10.36 -13.67 5.38
CA ILE A 156 10.69 -15.05 5.69
C ILE A 156 12.16 -15.30 5.36
N ASP A 157 12.98 -15.49 6.36
CA ASP A 157 14.36 -15.97 6.20
C ASP A 157 14.35 -17.49 6.24
N TRP A 158 14.44 -18.12 5.06
CA TRP A 158 14.43 -19.57 4.93
C TRP A 158 15.71 -20.24 5.41
N GLU A 159 16.83 -19.53 5.48
CA GLU A 159 18.11 -20.07 5.94
C GLU A 159 18.15 -20.13 7.46
N LYS A 160 17.74 -19.05 8.11
CA LYS A 160 17.67 -18.94 9.57
C LYS A 160 16.39 -19.52 10.17
N GLY A 161 15.37 -19.73 9.35
CA GLY A 161 14.04 -20.16 9.80
C GLY A 161 13.27 -19.10 10.57
N THR A 162 13.66 -17.81 10.46
CA THR A 162 13.05 -16.70 11.21
C THR A 162 12.03 -15.93 10.38
N LEU A 163 11.10 -15.26 11.09
CA LEU A 163 10.15 -14.31 10.52
C LEU A 163 10.46 -12.93 11.09
N THR A 164 10.53 -11.93 10.22
CA THR A 164 10.70 -10.53 10.60
C THR A 164 9.45 -9.75 10.19
N GLY A 165 8.65 -9.35 11.17
CA GLY A 165 7.48 -8.49 10.95
C GLY A 165 7.87 -7.02 10.93
N ALA A 166 7.22 -6.23 10.08
CA ALA A 166 7.39 -4.78 10.00
C ALA A 166 6.03 -4.08 9.87
N SER A 167 5.88 -2.96 10.57
CA SER A 167 4.63 -2.19 10.63
C SER A 167 4.91 -0.71 10.56
N ASP A 168 4.11 0.01 9.75
CA ASP A 168 4.27 1.44 9.53
C ASP A 168 3.82 2.26 10.75
N PRO A 169 4.72 3.04 11.35
CA PRO A 169 4.40 3.87 12.50
C PRO A 169 3.44 5.03 12.19
N ARG A 170 3.21 5.32 10.90
CA ARG A 170 2.25 6.35 10.45
C ARG A 170 0.79 5.93 10.65
N LYS A 171 0.56 4.66 10.92
CA LYS A 171 -0.77 4.05 11.11
C LYS A 171 -0.78 3.21 12.40
N ASP A 172 -1.97 2.94 12.92
CA ASP A 172 -2.16 2.09 14.10
C ASP A 172 -2.01 0.61 13.71
N GLY A 173 -0.83 0.25 13.25
CA GLY A 173 -0.45 -1.10 12.88
C GLY A 173 0.44 -1.73 13.93
N LEU A 174 0.53 -3.06 13.93
CA LEU A 174 1.39 -3.81 14.83
C LEU A 174 1.90 -5.09 14.16
N ALA A 175 3.18 -5.39 14.34
CA ALA A 175 3.76 -6.66 14.00
C ALA A 175 3.86 -7.51 15.28
N LEU A 176 3.25 -8.71 15.27
CA LEU A 176 3.24 -9.65 16.39
C LEU A 176 3.73 -11.02 15.96
N GLY A 177 4.50 -11.67 16.83
CA GLY A 177 4.87 -13.08 16.73
C GLY A 177 4.46 -13.82 18.00
N PHE A 178 4.07 -15.08 17.87
CA PHE A 178 3.69 -15.97 18.98
C PHE A 178 4.00 -17.42 18.66
#